data_b08875ef47be5deb113983bfa716fe7c
#
_entry.id   b08875ef47be5deb113983bfa716fe7c
#
_cell.length_a   1.000
_cell.length_b   1.000
_cell.length_c   1.000
_cell.angle_alpha   90.00
_cell.angle_beta   90.00
_cell.angle_gamma   90.00
#
_symmetry.space_group_name_H-M   'P 1'
#
loop_
_entity.id
_entity.type
_entity.pdbx_description
1 polymer ?
#
loop_
_entity_poly.entity_id
_entity_poly.type
_entity_poly.pdbx_seq_one_letter_code
_entity_poly.pdbx_strand_id
1 'polypeptide(L)'
;FHDGNRIGFVFDGGDSGHKYLMKVYNTGGKNTMQKYFDLQYNSITLQKDKIVLFNEKEFAIYKLNGQKTFQGKYRKPIQNVLSIRGFRKYMVITEDSADLIRLG
;
A
#
# COMPACT_ATOMS: atom_id res chain seq x y z
N PHE A 1 6.59 -0.91 8.19
CA PHE A 1 5.54 -1.90 7.98
C PHE A 1 6.14 -3.29 7.85
N HIS A 2 5.43 -4.30 8.30
CA HIS A 2 5.97 -5.64 8.28
C HIS A 2 4.86 -6.70 8.36
N ASP A 3 5.20 -7.91 7.96
CA ASP A 3 4.45 -9.12 8.28
C ASP A 3 5.44 -10.14 8.90
N GLY A 4 5.05 -11.41 9.02
CA GLY A 4 5.92 -12.42 9.60
C GLY A 4 7.14 -12.79 8.76
N ASN A 5 7.17 -12.39 7.50
CA ASN A 5 8.19 -12.82 6.54
C ASN A 5 8.97 -11.69 5.90
N ARG A 6 8.50 -10.44 6.05
CA ARG A 6 9.09 -9.28 5.38
C ARG A 6 8.98 -8.06 6.26
N ILE A 7 9.91 -7.13 6.05
CA ILE A 7 9.86 -5.82 6.69
C ILE A 7 10.08 -4.75 5.63
N GLY A 8 9.27 -3.71 5.69
CA GLY A 8 9.36 -2.59 4.78
C GLY A 8 9.65 -1.29 5.50
N PHE A 9 10.35 -0.41 4.80
CA PHE A 9 10.69 0.92 5.28
C PHE A 9 10.33 1.94 4.23
N VAL A 10 9.98 3.14 4.66
CA VAL A 10 9.78 4.27 3.77
C VAL A 10 10.80 5.33 4.10
N PHE A 11 11.53 5.76 3.09
CA PHE A 11 12.54 6.80 3.19
C PHE A 11 12.10 8.01 2.40
N ASP A 12 12.71 9.15 2.70
CA ASP A 12 12.59 10.34 1.88
C ASP A 12 13.13 10.04 0.47
N GLY A 13 12.49 10.62 -0.54
CA GLY A 13 12.86 10.37 -1.94
C GLY A 13 14.16 11.04 -2.39
N GLY A 14 14.72 11.93 -1.56
CA GLY A 14 15.99 12.61 -1.85
C GLY A 14 15.92 13.40 -3.16
N ASP A 15 16.91 13.22 -4.00
CA ASP A 15 17.05 13.94 -5.28
C ASP A 15 16.34 13.25 -6.45
N SER A 16 15.54 12.21 -6.18
CA SER A 16 14.90 11.43 -7.24
C SER A 16 13.78 12.14 -7.98
N GLY A 17 13.27 13.23 -7.42
CA GLY A 17 12.05 13.87 -7.93
C GLY A 17 10.77 13.29 -7.38
N HIS A 18 10.86 12.26 -6.54
CA HIS A 18 9.73 11.63 -5.88
C HIS A 18 9.75 11.91 -4.39
N LYS A 19 8.58 11.87 -3.75
CA LYS A 19 8.46 12.18 -2.33
C LYS A 19 9.06 11.09 -1.45
N TYR A 20 8.87 9.82 -1.84
CA TYR A 20 9.20 8.68 -1.00
C TYR A 20 9.89 7.58 -1.77
N LEU A 21 10.66 6.78 -1.02
CA LEU A 21 11.23 5.52 -1.50
C LEU A 21 10.87 4.42 -0.51
N MET A 22 10.13 3.41 -0.95
CA MET A 22 9.90 2.25 -0.12
C MET A 22 10.86 1.13 -0.48
N LYS A 23 11.33 0.42 0.54
CA LYS A 23 12.19 -0.76 0.39
C LYS A 23 11.62 -1.89 1.22
N VAL A 24 11.64 -3.09 0.67
CA VAL A 24 11.19 -4.28 1.36
C VAL A 24 12.33 -5.29 1.43
N TYR A 25 12.49 -5.88 2.59
CA TYR A 25 13.54 -6.85 2.88
C TYR A 25 12.93 -8.15 3.34
N ASN A 26 13.54 -9.27 2.98
CA ASN A 26 13.12 -10.57 3.49
C ASN A 26 13.77 -10.86 4.85
N THR A 27 13.47 -12.01 5.44
CA THR A 27 14.00 -12.40 6.74
C THR A 27 15.51 -12.63 6.75
N GLY A 28 16.11 -12.85 5.60
CA GLY A 28 17.56 -12.96 5.46
C GLY A 28 18.27 -11.62 5.34
N GLY A 29 17.53 -10.51 5.39
CA GLY A 29 18.10 -9.16 5.27
C GLY A 29 18.34 -8.72 3.84
N LYS A 30 17.87 -9.48 2.85
CA LYS A 30 18.03 -9.13 1.44
C LYS A 30 16.95 -8.14 1.03
N ASN A 31 17.36 -7.05 0.35
CA ASN A 31 16.42 -6.13 -0.28
C ASN A 31 15.78 -6.81 -1.49
N THR A 32 14.49 -7.04 -1.42
CA THR A 32 13.73 -7.74 -2.46
C THR A 32 12.95 -6.83 -3.36
N MET A 33 12.74 -5.57 -2.94
CA MET A 33 12.02 -4.60 -3.75
C MET A 33 12.36 -3.19 -3.29
N GLN A 34 12.43 -2.27 -4.23
CA GLN A 34 12.42 -0.84 -3.92
C GLN A 34 11.62 -0.11 -4.98
N LYS A 35 10.89 0.92 -4.57
CA LYS A 35 9.99 1.65 -5.45
C LYS A 35 9.83 3.08 -4.96
N TYR A 36 10.04 4.04 -5.85
CA TYR A 36 9.69 5.45 -5.59
C TYR A 36 8.20 5.66 -5.75
N PHE A 37 7.63 6.51 -4.93
CA PHE A 37 6.22 6.86 -5.03
C PHE A 37 5.95 8.25 -4.46
N ASP A 38 4.78 8.80 -4.79
CA ASP A 38 4.44 10.19 -4.45
C ASP A 38 3.19 10.32 -3.61
N LEU A 39 2.39 9.26 -3.47
CA LEU A 39 1.17 9.30 -2.69
C LEU A 39 1.49 9.66 -1.24
N GLN A 40 1.00 10.79 -0.78
CA GLN A 40 1.11 11.16 0.62
C GLN A 40 0.18 10.26 1.43
N TYR A 41 0.75 9.43 2.30
CA TYR A 41 0.01 8.39 2.98
C TYR A 41 -0.10 8.65 4.48
N ASN A 42 -1.21 8.20 5.08
CA ASN A 42 -1.38 8.11 6.52
C ASN A 42 -1.05 6.73 7.03
N SER A 43 -1.21 5.72 6.19
CA SER A 43 -0.98 4.34 6.56
C SER A 43 -0.37 3.56 5.39
N ILE A 44 0.53 2.65 5.72
CA ILE A 44 1.11 1.71 4.78
C ILE A 44 1.20 0.36 5.49
N THR A 45 0.70 -0.70 4.84
CA THR A 45 0.64 -2.03 5.41
C THR A 45 1.03 -3.09 4.40
N LEU A 46 1.61 -4.19 4.89
CA LEU A 46 1.79 -5.42 4.15
C LEU A 46 0.60 -6.32 4.45
N GLN A 47 -0.17 -6.63 3.41
CA GLN A 47 -1.34 -7.48 3.55
C GLN A 47 -1.22 -8.63 2.56
N LYS A 48 -0.86 -9.81 3.07
CA LYS A 48 -0.58 -10.99 2.26
C LYS A 48 0.58 -10.70 1.30
N ASP A 49 0.31 -10.64 0.01
CA ASP A 49 1.32 -10.36 -1.01
C ASP A 49 1.16 -8.96 -1.63
N LYS A 50 0.52 -8.06 -0.91
CA LYS A 50 0.27 -6.71 -1.40
C LYS A 50 0.74 -5.67 -0.39
N ILE A 51 1.10 -4.51 -0.91
CA ILE A 51 1.39 -3.31 -0.12
C ILE A 51 0.24 -2.35 -0.34
N VAL A 52 -0.42 -1.96 0.75
CA VAL A 52 -1.59 -1.09 0.71
C VAL A 52 -1.25 0.22 1.42
N LEU A 53 -1.39 1.32 0.69
CA LEU A 53 -1.20 2.67 1.24
C LEU A 53 -2.49 3.45 1.10
N PHE A 54 -2.79 4.29 2.08
CA PHE A 54 -3.92 5.18 1.93
C PHE A 54 -3.76 6.44 2.77
N ASN A 55 -4.49 7.47 2.37
CA ASN A 55 -4.79 8.64 3.18
C ASN A 55 -6.31 8.81 3.20
N GLU A 56 -6.79 9.93 3.70
CA GLU A 56 -8.23 10.15 3.80
C GLU A 56 -8.95 10.19 2.45
N LYS A 57 -8.23 10.51 1.38
CA LYS A 57 -8.85 10.80 0.07
C LYS A 57 -8.63 9.72 -0.97
N GLU A 58 -7.51 8.99 -0.88
CA GLU A 58 -7.16 8.04 -1.93
C GLU A 58 -6.35 6.87 -1.37
N PHE A 59 -6.25 5.83 -2.15
CA PHE A 59 -5.44 4.67 -1.79
C PHE A 59 -4.73 4.11 -3.01
N ALA A 60 -3.64 3.39 -2.75
CA ALA A 60 -2.85 2.74 -3.78
C ALA A 60 -2.47 1.34 -3.34
N ILE A 61 -2.33 0.44 -4.31
CA ILE A 61 -1.99 -0.95 -4.08
C ILE A 61 -0.83 -1.32 -4.97
N TYR A 62 0.19 -1.92 -4.35
CA TYR A 62 1.39 -2.39 -5.05
C TYR A 62 1.56 -3.88 -4.83
N LYS A 63 2.08 -4.57 -5.86
CA LYS A 63 2.59 -5.93 -5.70
C LYS A 63 3.94 -5.90 -5.00
N LEU A 64 4.36 -7.04 -4.49
CA LEU A 64 5.67 -7.16 -3.84
C LEU A 64 6.85 -6.95 -4.79
N ASN A 65 6.63 -6.98 -6.10
CA ASN A 65 7.66 -6.66 -7.08
C ASN A 65 7.75 -5.16 -7.39
N GLY A 66 6.93 -4.34 -6.74
CA GLY A 66 6.91 -2.89 -6.93
C GLY A 66 5.92 -2.40 -7.98
N GLN A 67 5.24 -3.29 -8.68
CA GLN A 67 4.25 -2.89 -9.67
C GLN A 67 3.01 -2.31 -9.00
N LYS A 68 2.66 -1.07 -9.33
CA LYS A 68 1.42 -0.45 -8.86
C LYS A 68 0.25 -1.04 -9.65
N THR A 69 -0.68 -1.65 -8.94
CA THR A 69 -1.86 -2.26 -9.56
C THR A 69 -3.07 -1.36 -9.53
N PHE A 70 -3.09 -0.40 -8.60
CA PHE A 70 -4.20 0.53 -8.50
C PHE A 70 -3.78 1.79 -7.75
N GLN A 71 -4.33 2.92 -8.16
CA GLN A 71 -4.34 4.16 -7.37
C GLN A 71 -5.59 4.92 -7.75
N GLY A 72 -6.36 5.34 -6.77
CA GLY A 72 -7.59 6.06 -7.03
C GLY A 72 -8.10 6.79 -5.81
N LYS A 73 -9.02 7.71 -6.06
CA LYS A 73 -9.67 8.51 -5.03
C LYS A 73 -10.95 7.83 -4.59
N TYR A 74 -11.32 8.10 -3.33
CA TYR A 74 -12.56 7.60 -2.78
C TYR A 74 -13.49 8.74 -2.42
N ARG A 75 -14.80 8.49 -2.50
CA ARG A 75 -15.82 9.53 -2.32
C ARG A 75 -16.02 9.97 -0.88
N LYS A 76 -15.57 9.17 0.09
CA LYS A 76 -15.69 9.45 1.52
C LYS A 76 -14.32 9.34 2.18
N PRO A 77 -14.11 9.99 3.32
CA PRO A 77 -12.85 9.83 4.05
C PRO A 77 -12.57 8.39 4.39
N ILE A 78 -11.38 7.91 4.02
CA ILE A 78 -10.95 6.53 4.22
C ILE A 78 -10.36 6.38 5.61
N GLN A 79 -10.82 5.40 6.37
CA GLN A 79 -10.25 5.05 7.67
C GLN A 79 -9.36 3.82 7.59
N ASN A 80 -9.66 2.91 6.67
CA ASN A 80 -8.83 1.73 6.47
C ASN A 80 -9.11 1.10 5.12
N VAL A 81 -8.13 0.35 4.61
CA VAL A 81 -8.28 -0.45 3.40
C VAL A 81 -7.72 -1.82 3.69
N LEU A 82 -8.52 -2.85 3.51
CA LEU A 82 -8.17 -4.22 3.83
C LEU A 82 -8.26 -5.11 2.59
N SER A 83 -7.21 -5.88 2.37
CA SER A 83 -7.22 -6.93 1.34
C SER A 83 -8.10 -8.07 1.82
N ILE A 84 -9.04 -8.48 0.98
CA ILE A 84 -9.93 -9.61 1.27
C ILE A 84 -9.41 -10.83 0.52
N ARG A 85 -9.45 -11.98 1.18
CA ARG A 85 -9.01 -13.23 0.58
C ARG A 85 -9.80 -13.50 -0.70
N GLY A 86 -9.09 -13.82 -1.79
CA GLY A 86 -9.69 -14.11 -3.08
C GLY A 86 -9.28 -13.11 -4.14
N PHE A 87 -10.11 -12.90 -5.14
CA PHE A 87 -9.75 -12.23 -6.39
C PHE A 87 -9.80 -10.70 -6.27
N ARG A 88 -8.66 -10.08 -5.95
CA ARG A 88 -8.49 -8.62 -6.06
C ARG A 88 -9.62 -7.83 -5.40
N LYS A 89 -10.08 -8.32 -4.26
CA LYS A 89 -11.14 -7.68 -3.49
C LYS A 89 -10.55 -6.92 -2.33
N TYR A 90 -11.08 -5.75 -2.10
CA TYR A 90 -10.65 -4.89 -1.00
C TYR A 90 -11.87 -4.34 -0.29
N MET A 91 -11.74 -4.19 1.02
CA MET A 91 -12.77 -3.55 1.83
C MET A 91 -12.27 -2.15 2.18
N VAL A 92 -13.00 -1.13 1.76
CA VAL A 92 -12.70 0.25 2.11
C VAL A 92 -13.60 0.63 3.27
N ILE A 93 -12.99 0.94 4.41
CA ILE A 93 -13.69 1.30 5.64
C ILE A 93 -13.75 2.82 5.73
N THR A 94 -14.95 3.34 5.89
CA THR A 94 -15.19 4.76 6.14
C THR A 94 -15.85 4.92 7.50
N GLU A 95 -16.18 6.15 7.88
CA GLU A 95 -16.84 6.41 9.15
C GLU A 95 -18.18 5.67 9.30
N ASP A 96 -18.92 5.53 8.21
CA ASP A 96 -20.27 5.00 8.23
C ASP A 96 -20.50 3.78 7.34
N SER A 97 -19.45 3.24 6.72
CA SER A 97 -19.63 2.12 5.80
C SER A 97 -18.40 1.23 5.71
N ALA A 98 -18.63 0.02 5.18
CA ALA A 98 -17.57 -0.89 4.77
C ALA A 98 -17.92 -1.34 3.36
N ASP A 99 -17.22 -0.84 2.37
CA ASP A 99 -17.54 -1.04 0.97
C ASP A 99 -16.60 -2.08 0.35
N LEU A 100 -17.18 -3.11 -0.22
CA LEU A 100 -16.40 -4.11 -0.96
C LEU A 100 -16.19 -3.64 -2.38
N ILE A 101 -14.92 -3.55 -2.79
CA ILE A 101 -14.58 -3.18 -4.16
C ILE A 101 -13.74 -4.28 -4.78
N ARG A 102 -13.90 -4.44 -6.08
CA ARG A 102 -13.11 -5.38 -6.86
C ARG A 102 -12.28 -4.59 -7.87
N LEU A 103 -10.98 -4.84 -7.86
CA LEU A 103 -10.04 -4.17 -8.76
C LEU A 103 -9.57 -5.14 -9.84
N GLY A 104 -9.73 -4.73 -11.03
CA GLY A 104 -9.16 -5.37 -12.16
C GLY A 104 -9.65 -6.48 -12.79
#